data_b4cb241cb9203f050137b9c800770752
#
_entry.id   b4cb241cb9203f050137b9c800770752
#
_cell.length_a   1.000
_cell.length_b   1.000
_cell.length_c   1.000
_cell.angle_alpha   90.00
_cell.angle_beta   90.00
_cell.angle_gamma   90.00
#
_symmetry.space_group_name_H-M   'P 1'
#
loop_
_entity.id
_entity.type
_entity.pdbx_description
1 polymer ?
#
loop_
_entity_poly.entity_id
_entity_poly.type
_entity_poly.pdbx_seq_one_letter_code
_entity_poly.pdbx_strand_id
1 'polypeptide(L)'
;MKISLTGLKGGHSGVDIHLGRANANKLMFRFLKEAVRDYGARLSSVNGGSLRNAIPREAFAVITIPGDNVEALWELVSDYQEMYRYEYKGIEHNINFTAEMTDMPATLIPEEIQDDLINAIEGCQNGVISMLVDFPGTVESSTNLAIVKSSNEMIEIQILVRSSSESRKEAVCSSLESIFSLAGAKVEYSDGYGGWQPNIDSPILKIMQQAYLDLYGKKPEAKVMHAGLECGIIQESYPDMDMISIGPDLQHPHAPDERVSIPSVARTWDFIVTTLARI
;
A
#
# COMPACT_ATOMS: atom_id res chain seq x y z
N MET A 1 3.77 -2.96 28.51
CA MET A 1 4.59 -1.99 27.76
C MET A 1 3.85 -1.57 26.50
N LYS A 2 4.01 -0.33 26.07
CA LYS A 2 3.54 0.14 24.76
C LYS A 2 4.73 0.22 23.80
N ILE A 3 4.61 -0.43 22.67
CA ILE A 3 5.58 -0.43 21.58
C ILE A 3 5.07 0.54 20.51
N SER A 4 5.94 1.41 20.02
CA SER A 4 5.58 2.44 19.05
C SER A 4 6.57 2.46 17.90
N LEU A 5 6.06 2.30 16.68
CA LEU A 5 6.81 2.51 15.44
C LEU A 5 6.24 3.74 14.75
N THR A 6 7.07 4.75 14.54
CA THR A 6 6.68 6.04 13.95
C THR A 6 7.77 6.58 13.03
N GLY A 7 7.50 7.69 12.36
CA GLY A 7 8.48 8.41 11.55
C GLY A 7 8.71 7.84 10.14
N LEU A 8 7.92 6.84 9.71
CA LEU A 8 7.97 6.35 8.34
C LEU A 8 7.32 7.36 7.38
N LYS A 9 7.76 7.34 6.13
CA LYS A 9 7.23 8.23 5.08
C LYS A 9 5.78 7.92 4.72
N GLY A 10 5.41 6.64 4.69
CA GLY A 10 4.12 6.24 4.13
C GLY A 10 4.03 6.58 2.64
N GLY A 11 2.82 6.79 2.13
CA GLY A 11 2.58 7.17 0.73
C GLY A 11 1.35 6.50 0.14
N HIS A 12 1.08 6.78 -1.13
CA HIS A 12 -0.05 6.20 -1.84
C HIS A 12 0.26 4.75 -2.26
N SER A 13 -0.62 3.80 -1.92
CA SER A 13 -0.41 2.35 -2.17
C SER A 13 -0.37 1.94 -3.65
N GLY A 14 -0.71 2.83 -4.56
CA GLY A 14 -0.58 2.62 -6.00
C GLY A 14 0.67 3.32 -6.54
N VAL A 15 0.75 4.65 -6.35
CA VAL A 15 1.80 5.50 -6.95
C VAL A 15 3.16 5.27 -6.32
N ASP A 16 3.22 5.04 -5.00
CA ASP A 16 4.48 4.96 -4.25
C ASP A 16 4.91 3.54 -3.86
N ILE A 17 4.10 2.52 -4.15
CA ILE A 17 4.33 1.15 -3.67
C ILE A 17 5.66 0.56 -4.17
N HIS A 18 6.12 0.99 -5.36
CA HIS A 18 7.37 0.53 -5.97
C HIS A 18 8.62 1.19 -5.38
N LEU A 19 8.45 2.21 -4.53
CA LEU A 19 9.58 2.97 -3.97
C LEU A 19 10.26 2.25 -2.79
N GLY A 20 9.80 1.06 -2.41
CA GLY A 20 10.38 0.27 -1.32
C GLY A 20 10.20 0.88 0.07
N ARG A 21 9.21 1.78 0.25
CA ARG A 21 8.92 2.37 1.56
C ARG A 21 8.47 1.31 2.56
N ALA A 22 8.83 1.49 3.81
CA ALA A 22 8.48 0.57 4.88
C ALA A 22 6.97 0.60 5.17
N ASN A 23 6.43 -0.58 5.48
CA ASN A 23 5.06 -0.76 5.96
C ASN A 23 5.11 -0.96 7.48
N ALA A 24 4.55 -0.03 8.25
CA ALA A 24 4.62 -0.06 9.70
C ALA A 24 3.99 -1.32 10.31
N ASN A 25 2.91 -1.84 9.73
CA ASN A 25 2.28 -3.06 10.21
C ASN A 25 3.21 -4.26 10.05
N LYS A 26 3.86 -4.43 8.89
CA LYS A 26 4.81 -5.52 8.66
C LYS A 26 5.99 -5.45 9.62
N LEU A 27 6.55 -4.28 9.83
CA LEU A 27 7.67 -4.12 10.77
C LEU A 27 7.26 -4.39 12.23
N MET A 28 6.11 -3.89 12.66
CA MET A 28 5.58 -4.15 14.00
C MET A 28 5.38 -5.66 14.23
N PHE A 29 4.78 -6.37 13.29
CA PHE A 29 4.50 -7.80 13.46
C PHE A 29 5.77 -8.67 13.38
N ARG A 30 6.77 -8.27 12.60
CA ARG A 30 8.10 -8.92 12.63
C ARG A 30 8.74 -8.85 14.02
N PHE A 31 8.67 -7.71 14.68
CA PHE A 31 9.12 -7.57 16.09
C PHE A 31 8.26 -8.40 17.02
N LEU A 32 6.92 -8.31 16.93
CA LEU A 32 6.01 -9.02 17.81
C LEU A 32 6.21 -10.53 17.75
N LYS A 33 6.52 -11.07 16.57
CA LYS A 33 6.79 -12.50 16.39
C LYS A 33 7.96 -12.99 17.25
N GLU A 34 9.04 -12.24 17.32
CA GLU A 34 10.20 -12.58 18.14
C GLU A 34 9.92 -12.30 19.61
N ALA A 35 9.30 -11.17 19.94
CA ALA A 35 8.96 -10.81 21.30
C ALA A 35 8.04 -11.85 21.98
N VAL A 36 7.07 -12.38 21.25
CA VAL A 36 6.17 -13.45 21.73
C VAL A 36 6.92 -14.76 21.89
N ARG A 37 7.62 -15.19 20.83
CA ARG A 37 8.26 -16.50 20.79
C ARG A 37 9.40 -16.66 21.81
N ASP A 38 10.26 -15.64 21.93
CA ASP A 38 11.54 -15.78 22.64
C ASP A 38 11.55 -15.04 23.98
N TYR A 39 10.68 -14.06 24.18
CA TYR A 39 10.64 -13.25 25.41
C TYR A 39 9.35 -13.43 26.24
N GLY A 40 8.41 -14.23 25.74
CA GLY A 40 7.15 -14.49 26.43
C GLY A 40 6.21 -13.28 26.48
N ALA A 41 6.32 -12.37 25.50
CA ALA A 41 5.37 -11.27 25.38
C ALA A 41 3.96 -11.76 25.04
N ARG A 42 2.94 -11.07 25.58
CA ARG A 42 1.54 -11.32 25.25
C ARG A 42 0.89 -10.05 24.75
N LEU A 43 0.21 -10.14 23.63
CA LEU A 43 -0.43 -9.00 22.98
C LEU A 43 -1.77 -8.66 23.63
N SER A 44 -1.96 -7.41 23.96
CA SER A 44 -3.23 -6.85 24.43
C SER A 44 -3.96 -6.13 23.30
N SER A 45 -3.25 -5.27 22.58
CA SER A 45 -3.86 -4.51 21.48
C SER A 45 -2.83 -4.15 20.41
N VAL A 46 -3.33 -3.93 19.22
CA VAL A 46 -2.55 -3.42 18.08
C VAL A 46 -3.37 -2.38 17.32
N ASN A 47 -2.70 -1.34 16.82
CA ASN A 47 -3.30 -0.29 16.01
C ASN A 47 -2.26 0.24 15.03
N GLY A 48 -2.44 -0.01 13.73
CA GLY A 48 -1.54 0.48 12.69
C GLY A 48 -2.27 0.78 11.41
N GLY A 49 -1.91 1.93 10.81
CA GLY A 49 -2.54 2.46 9.63
C GLY A 49 -3.92 3.07 9.86
N SER A 50 -4.38 3.89 8.92
CA SER A 50 -5.64 4.63 9.03
C SER A 50 -6.44 4.72 7.74
N LEU A 51 -5.78 4.56 6.59
CA LEU A 51 -6.39 4.69 5.26
C LEU A 51 -6.04 3.48 4.39
N ARG A 52 -7.02 2.86 3.78
CA ARG A 52 -6.86 1.66 2.94
C ARG A 52 -5.92 1.88 1.75
N ASN A 53 -5.93 3.06 1.15
CA ASN A 53 -5.11 3.41 0.00
C ASN A 53 -3.74 4.05 0.36
N ALA A 54 -3.38 4.07 1.64
CA ALA A 54 -2.10 4.59 2.11
C ALA A 54 -1.20 3.47 2.66
N ILE A 55 0.11 3.57 2.41
CA ILE A 55 1.12 2.74 3.06
C ILE A 55 1.20 3.20 4.52
N PRO A 56 0.96 2.32 5.52
CA PRO A 56 0.94 2.71 6.92
C PRO A 56 2.31 3.22 7.38
N ARG A 57 2.33 4.40 7.98
CA ARG A 57 3.52 5.11 8.43
C ARG A 57 3.80 4.98 9.92
N GLU A 58 2.86 4.41 10.65
CA GLU A 58 2.96 4.19 12.09
C GLU A 58 2.15 2.96 12.51
N ALA A 59 2.62 2.31 13.58
CA ALA A 59 1.93 1.21 14.24
C ALA A 59 2.27 1.20 15.73
N PHE A 60 1.28 0.80 16.53
CA PHE A 60 1.37 0.75 17.99
C PHE A 60 0.88 -0.60 18.48
N ALA A 61 1.52 -1.15 19.49
CA ALA A 61 1.08 -2.36 20.18
C ALA A 61 1.20 -2.17 21.71
N VAL A 62 0.26 -2.76 22.44
CA VAL A 62 0.38 -2.91 23.89
C VAL A 62 0.59 -4.38 24.20
N ILE A 63 1.65 -4.68 24.94
CA ILE A 63 2.05 -6.03 25.33
C ILE A 63 2.26 -6.12 26.83
N THR A 64 2.09 -7.31 27.38
CA THR A 64 2.66 -7.67 28.68
C THR A 64 3.93 -8.47 28.47
N ILE A 65 4.84 -8.43 29.45
CA ILE A 65 6.12 -9.14 29.41
C ILE A 65 6.42 -9.66 30.83
N PRO A 66 6.98 -10.87 31.00
CA PRO A 66 7.48 -11.33 32.27
C PRO A 66 8.54 -10.36 32.83
N GLY A 67 8.48 -10.10 34.15
CA GLY A 67 9.36 -9.11 34.78
C GLY A 67 10.85 -9.35 34.54
N ASP A 68 11.26 -10.61 34.50
CA ASP A 68 12.66 -11.01 34.27
C ASP A 68 13.14 -10.73 32.84
N ASN A 69 12.21 -10.54 31.87
CA ASN A 69 12.51 -10.29 30.46
C ASN A 69 12.38 -8.81 30.06
N VAL A 70 12.07 -7.92 30.97
CA VAL A 70 11.84 -6.48 30.68
C VAL A 70 13.09 -5.83 30.09
N GLU A 71 14.26 -6.01 30.72
CA GLU A 71 15.53 -5.44 30.25
C GLU A 71 15.90 -5.99 28.86
N ALA A 72 15.78 -7.29 28.66
CA ALA A 72 16.08 -7.94 27.38
C ALA A 72 15.12 -7.46 26.27
N LEU A 73 13.87 -7.13 26.59
CA LEU A 73 12.96 -6.56 25.61
C LEU A 73 13.33 -5.11 25.24
N TRP A 74 13.84 -4.31 26.18
CA TRP A 74 14.37 -2.98 25.86
C TRP A 74 15.55 -3.06 24.88
N GLU A 75 16.46 -4.01 25.09
CA GLU A 75 17.58 -4.28 24.18
C GLU A 75 17.05 -4.71 22.81
N LEU A 76 16.11 -5.64 22.75
CA LEU A 76 15.49 -6.08 21.50
C LEU A 76 14.86 -4.92 20.71
N VAL A 77 14.14 -4.00 21.38
CA VAL A 77 13.57 -2.81 20.72
C VAL A 77 14.66 -1.92 20.13
N SER A 78 15.77 -1.74 20.83
CA SER A 78 16.92 -0.99 20.33
C SER A 78 17.56 -1.65 19.10
N ASP A 79 17.76 -2.95 19.17
CA ASP A 79 18.32 -3.74 18.05
C ASP A 79 17.45 -3.67 16.79
N TYR A 80 16.13 -3.79 16.98
CA TYR A 80 15.18 -3.63 15.88
C TYR A 80 15.15 -2.23 15.29
N GLN A 81 15.31 -1.19 16.10
CA GLN A 81 15.44 0.18 15.59
C GLN A 81 16.68 0.35 14.71
N GLU A 82 17.84 -0.16 15.16
CA GLU A 82 19.07 -0.10 14.38
C GLU A 82 18.97 -0.92 13.09
N MET A 83 18.41 -2.13 13.18
CA MET A 83 18.19 -3.01 12.04
C MET A 83 17.27 -2.37 11.00
N TYR A 84 16.15 -1.78 11.42
CA TYR A 84 15.21 -1.11 10.50
C TYR A 84 15.86 0.12 9.85
N ARG A 85 16.62 0.91 10.58
CA ARG A 85 17.38 2.03 10.03
C ARG A 85 18.43 1.60 9.01
N TYR A 86 19.04 0.45 9.22
CA TYR A 86 19.98 -0.12 8.27
C TYR A 86 19.30 -0.66 7.02
N GLU A 87 18.25 -1.46 7.16
CA GLU A 87 17.51 -2.06 6.04
C GLU A 87 16.87 -1.01 5.12
N TYR A 88 16.36 0.08 5.69
CA TYR A 88 15.70 1.15 4.94
C TYR A 88 16.58 2.39 4.74
N LYS A 89 17.89 2.22 4.86
CA LYS A 89 18.86 3.32 4.63
C LYS A 89 18.67 3.94 3.25
N GLY A 90 18.49 5.28 3.22
CA GLY A 90 18.25 6.03 1.98
C GLY A 90 16.78 6.14 1.56
N ILE A 91 15.89 5.36 2.17
CA ILE A 91 14.44 5.43 1.94
C ILE A 91 13.76 6.11 3.13
N GLU A 92 13.91 5.54 4.33
CA GLU A 92 13.30 6.05 5.57
C GLU A 92 14.38 6.74 6.44
N HIS A 93 14.20 8.02 6.72
CA HIS A 93 15.22 8.79 7.45
C HIS A 93 14.89 9.01 8.93
N ASN A 94 13.64 8.82 9.32
CA ASN A 94 13.12 9.18 10.63
C ASN A 94 12.53 8.01 11.40
N ILE A 95 12.96 6.76 11.12
CA ILE A 95 12.46 5.59 11.84
C ILE A 95 12.70 5.77 13.32
N ASN A 96 11.62 5.72 14.08
CA ASN A 96 11.64 5.76 15.53
C ASN A 96 10.84 4.57 16.06
N PHE A 97 11.56 3.60 16.64
CA PHE A 97 10.99 2.39 17.21
C PHE A 97 11.30 2.37 18.69
N THR A 98 10.28 2.49 19.53
CA THR A 98 10.43 2.71 20.96
C THR A 98 9.49 1.84 21.78
N ALA A 99 9.87 1.57 23.02
CA ALA A 99 9.00 1.01 24.03
C ALA A 99 8.85 2.00 25.19
N GLU A 100 7.76 1.94 25.90
CA GLU A 100 7.52 2.68 27.14
C GLU A 100 6.69 1.83 28.10
N MET A 101 6.94 1.99 29.41
CA MET A 101 6.08 1.38 30.42
C MET A 101 4.70 2.06 30.38
N THR A 102 3.67 1.25 30.50
CA THR A 102 2.28 1.73 30.59
C THR A 102 1.53 0.93 31.66
N ASP A 103 0.32 1.37 31.97
CA ASP A 103 -0.53 0.64 32.90
C ASP A 103 -0.80 -0.79 32.41
N MET A 104 -1.03 -1.69 33.37
CA MET A 104 -1.38 -3.07 33.04
C MET A 104 -2.69 -3.10 32.26
N PRO A 105 -2.72 -3.69 31.05
CA PRO A 105 -3.95 -3.77 30.27
C PRO A 105 -4.98 -4.66 30.96
N ALA A 106 -6.26 -4.34 30.79
CA ALA A 106 -7.36 -5.09 31.37
C ALA A 106 -7.55 -6.47 30.75
N THR A 107 -7.19 -6.63 29.48
CA THR A 107 -7.40 -7.86 28.69
C THR A 107 -6.19 -8.15 27.82
N LEU A 108 -5.99 -9.42 27.49
CA LEU A 108 -5.04 -9.89 26.50
C LEU A 108 -5.80 -10.57 25.36
N ILE A 109 -5.26 -10.49 24.17
CA ILE A 109 -5.72 -11.29 23.04
C ILE A 109 -5.46 -12.76 23.39
N PRO A 110 -6.43 -13.68 23.21
CA PRO A 110 -6.22 -15.10 23.43
C PRO A 110 -4.98 -15.58 22.68
N GLU A 111 -4.20 -16.47 23.30
CA GLU A 111 -2.88 -16.89 22.79
C GLU A 111 -2.95 -17.50 21.41
N GLU A 112 -3.92 -18.37 21.16
CA GLU A 112 -4.16 -18.97 19.86
C GLU A 112 -4.45 -17.92 18.79
N ILE A 113 -5.31 -16.92 19.08
CA ILE A 113 -5.63 -15.82 18.16
C ILE A 113 -4.40 -14.93 17.94
N GLN A 114 -3.62 -14.66 18.98
CA GLN A 114 -2.37 -13.89 18.88
C GLN A 114 -1.40 -14.56 17.91
N ASP A 115 -1.17 -15.87 18.07
CA ASP A 115 -0.18 -16.61 17.29
C ASP A 115 -0.63 -16.73 15.82
N ASP A 116 -1.90 -17.00 15.58
CA ASP A 116 -2.49 -17.05 14.25
C ASP A 116 -2.45 -15.69 13.57
N LEU A 117 -2.78 -14.60 14.28
CA LEU A 117 -2.67 -13.23 13.79
C LEU A 117 -1.24 -12.87 13.37
N ILE A 118 -0.27 -13.15 14.25
CA ILE A 118 1.13 -12.86 13.98
C ILE A 118 1.62 -13.65 12.76
N ASN A 119 1.31 -14.93 12.70
CA ASN A 119 1.71 -15.79 11.58
C ASN A 119 1.05 -15.37 10.27
N ALA A 120 -0.24 -15.02 10.28
CA ALA A 120 -0.95 -14.57 9.09
C ALA A 120 -0.38 -13.25 8.55
N ILE A 121 -0.13 -12.28 9.43
CA ILE A 121 0.45 -10.99 9.01
C ILE A 121 1.89 -11.13 8.54
N GLU A 122 2.71 -11.94 9.20
CA GLU A 122 4.07 -12.21 8.72
C GLU A 122 4.05 -12.94 7.36
N GLY A 123 3.17 -13.93 7.19
CA GLY A 123 3.06 -14.71 5.97
C GLY A 123 2.39 -13.98 4.80
N CYS A 124 1.52 -13.00 5.04
CA CYS A 124 0.82 -12.31 3.97
C CYS A 124 1.76 -11.44 3.12
N GLN A 125 1.52 -11.46 1.81
CA GLN A 125 2.28 -10.64 0.88
C GLN A 125 1.99 -9.15 1.10
N ASN A 126 3.01 -8.31 0.90
CA ASN A 126 2.89 -6.85 0.95
C ASN A 126 3.91 -6.20 0.02
N GLY A 127 3.50 -5.15 -0.68
CA GLY A 127 4.34 -4.45 -1.64
C GLY A 127 4.09 -4.89 -3.08
N VAL A 128 5.10 -4.76 -3.93
CA VAL A 128 5.04 -5.17 -5.34
C VAL A 128 5.04 -6.69 -5.45
N ILE A 129 4.09 -7.25 -6.18
CA ILE A 129 3.98 -8.68 -6.48
C ILE A 129 4.52 -8.99 -7.86
N SER A 130 4.16 -8.17 -8.87
CA SER A 130 4.64 -8.33 -10.23
C SER A 130 4.79 -7.00 -10.94
N MET A 131 5.65 -7.00 -11.97
CA MET A 131 5.91 -5.85 -12.84
C MET A 131 5.40 -6.13 -14.25
N LEU A 132 4.96 -5.09 -14.96
CA LEU A 132 4.62 -5.20 -16.38
C LEU A 132 5.87 -5.43 -17.23
N VAL A 133 5.85 -6.47 -18.06
CA VAL A 133 6.98 -6.81 -18.97
C VAL A 133 7.14 -5.76 -20.07
N ASP A 134 6.03 -5.33 -20.66
CA ASP A 134 6.01 -4.38 -21.80
C ASP A 134 6.24 -2.92 -21.39
N PHE A 135 6.16 -2.63 -20.09
CA PHE A 135 6.38 -1.30 -19.50
C PHE A 135 7.36 -1.37 -18.34
N PRO A 136 8.67 -1.43 -18.60
CA PRO A 136 9.69 -1.52 -17.56
C PRO A 136 9.55 -0.41 -16.51
N GLY A 137 9.64 -0.79 -15.24
CA GLY A 137 9.46 0.13 -14.11
C GLY A 137 8.01 0.34 -13.66
N THR A 138 7.03 -0.26 -14.37
CA THR A 138 5.62 -0.16 -14.01
C THR A 138 5.15 -1.41 -13.25
N VAL A 139 4.49 -1.19 -12.11
CA VAL A 139 3.91 -2.27 -11.31
C VAL A 139 2.67 -2.81 -12.00
N GLU A 140 2.56 -4.13 -12.11
CA GLU A 140 1.35 -4.82 -12.58
C GLU A 140 0.43 -5.14 -11.41
N SER A 141 0.96 -5.80 -10.38
CA SER A 141 0.18 -6.22 -9.20
C SER A 141 0.89 -5.85 -7.91
N SER A 142 0.13 -5.40 -6.93
CA SER A 142 0.64 -5.07 -5.60
C SER A 142 -0.40 -5.33 -4.51
N THR A 143 0.08 -5.47 -3.28
CA THR A 143 -0.74 -5.49 -2.07
C THR A 143 -0.25 -4.44 -1.10
N ASN A 144 -1.17 -3.91 -0.29
CA ASN A 144 -0.85 -3.03 0.82
C ASN A 144 -1.60 -3.48 2.07
N LEU A 145 -0.88 -4.00 3.05
CA LEU A 145 -1.41 -4.26 4.40
C LEU A 145 -1.65 -2.91 5.07
N ALA A 146 -2.82 -2.35 4.82
CA ALA A 146 -3.11 -0.96 5.11
C ALA A 146 -3.45 -0.70 6.57
N ILE A 147 -4.33 -1.53 7.15
CA ILE A 147 -4.84 -1.34 8.51
C ILE A 147 -4.79 -2.67 9.25
N VAL A 148 -4.29 -2.63 10.49
CA VAL A 148 -4.43 -3.70 11.47
C VAL A 148 -4.88 -3.06 12.78
N LYS A 149 -6.08 -3.37 13.23
CA LYS A 149 -6.67 -2.73 14.41
C LYS A 149 -7.42 -3.74 15.25
N SER A 150 -7.06 -3.85 16.52
CA SER A 150 -7.81 -4.62 17.50
C SER A 150 -8.81 -3.75 18.26
N SER A 151 -9.92 -4.37 18.62
CA SER A 151 -10.90 -3.87 19.58
C SER A 151 -11.15 -4.96 20.64
N ASN A 152 -12.05 -4.70 21.57
CA ASN A 152 -12.43 -5.71 22.57
C ASN A 152 -13.19 -6.91 21.96
N GLU A 153 -13.75 -6.76 20.77
CA GLU A 153 -14.63 -7.76 20.16
C GLU A 153 -13.99 -8.43 18.94
N MET A 154 -13.14 -7.71 18.22
CA MET A 154 -12.59 -8.19 16.95
C MET A 154 -11.25 -7.56 16.61
N ILE A 155 -10.54 -8.23 15.72
CA ILE A 155 -9.35 -7.68 15.06
C ILE A 155 -9.71 -7.47 13.59
N GLU A 156 -9.59 -6.24 13.13
CA GLU A 156 -9.83 -5.85 11.75
C GLU A 156 -8.51 -5.73 11.00
N ILE A 157 -8.45 -6.35 9.82
CA ILE A 157 -7.30 -6.28 8.91
C ILE A 157 -7.83 -5.82 7.56
N GLN A 158 -7.31 -4.72 7.04
CA GLN A 158 -7.65 -4.24 5.70
C GLN A 158 -6.44 -4.28 4.79
N ILE A 159 -6.59 -4.97 3.66
CA ILE A 159 -5.57 -5.10 2.63
C ILE A 159 -6.14 -4.56 1.32
N LEU A 160 -5.38 -3.71 0.65
CA LEU A 160 -5.72 -3.22 -0.67
C LEU A 160 -4.90 -3.94 -1.73
N VAL A 161 -5.57 -4.70 -2.58
CA VAL A 161 -4.96 -5.36 -3.74
C VAL A 161 -5.19 -4.50 -4.97
N ARG A 162 -4.16 -4.32 -5.79
CA ARG A 162 -4.22 -3.64 -7.08
C ARG A 162 -3.57 -4.51 -8.14
N SER A 163 -4.19 -4.56 -9.32
CA SER A 163 -3.60 -5.19 -10.50
C SER A 163 -4.20 -4.58 -11.78
N SER A 164 -3.42 -4.52 -12.85
CA SER A 164 -3.91 -4.25 -14.20
C SER A 164 -4.50 -5.49 -14.88
N SER A 165 -4.27 -6.68 -14.32
CA SER A 165 -4.80 -7.97 -14.78
C SER A 165 -5.81 -8.52 -13.80
N GLU A 166 -7.06 -8.75 -14.24
CA GLU A 166 -8.11 -9.28 -13.37
C GLU A 166 -7.76 -10.66 -12.82
N SER A 167 -7.30 -11.58 -13.67
CA SER A 167 -6.91 -12.93 -13.26
C SER A 167 -5.76 -12.93 -12.24
N ARG A 168 -4.81 -12.00 -12.34
CA ARG A 168 -3.74 -11.86 -11.34
C ARG A 168 -4.24 -11.22 -10.05
N LYS A 169 -5.18 -10.29 -10.13
CA LYS A 169 -5.86 -9.75 -8.95
C LYS A 169 -6.55 -10.86 -8.16
N GLU A 170 -7.33 -11.69 -8.85
CA GLU A 170 -7.99 -12.85 -8.26
C GLU A 170 -7.01 -13.83 -7.62
N ALA A 171 -5.89 -14.12 -8.28
CA ALA A 171 -4.86 -15.02 -7.74
C ALA A 171 -4.22 -14.47 -6.46
N VAL A 172 -3.93 -13.16 -6.41
CA VAL A 172 -3.41 -12.50 -5.20
C VAL A 172 -4.45 -12.51 -4.08
N CYS A 173 -5.70 -12.18 -4.39
CA CYS A 173 -6.81 -12.24 -3.43
C CYS A 173 -6.98 -13.65 -2.86
N SER A 174 -6.99 -14.68 -3.69
CA SER A 174 -7.09 -16.09 -3.28
C SER A 174 -5.92 -16.53 -2.38
N SER A 175 -4.70 -16.05 -2.67
CA SER A 175 -3.54 -16.32 -1.81
C SER A 175 -3.69 -15.69 -0.43
N LEU A 176 -4.15 -14.44 -0.36
CA LEU A 176 -4.41 -13.75 0.91
C LEU A 176 -5.55 -14.44 1.69
N GLU A 177 -6.65 -14.78 1.01
CA GLU A 177 -7.76 -15.52 1.61
C GLU A 177 -7.28 -16.83 2.23
N SER A 178 -6.43 -17.59 1.53
CA SER A 178 -5.88 -18.84 2.03
C SER A 178 -5.11 -18.66 3.33
N ILE A 179 -4.25 -17.64 3.41
CA ILE A 179 -3.46 -17.35 4.61
C ILE A 179 -4.37 -16.96 5.79
N PHE A 180 -5.31 -16.06 5.59
CA PHE A 180 -6.17 -15.58 6.67
C PHE A 180 -7.23 -16.61 7.08
N SER A 181 -7.69 -17.45 6.14
CA SER A 181 -8.58 -18.56 6.47
C SER A 181 -7.88 -19.64 7.31
N LEU A 182 -6.60 -19.92 7.06
CA LEU A 182 -5.80 -20.81 7.91
C LEU A 182 -5.64 -20.26 9.33
N ALA A 183 -5.63 -18.94 9.49
CA ALA A 183 -5.63 -18.26 10.78
C ALA A 183 -7.04 -18.11 11.39
N GLY A 184 -8.06 -18.79 10.86
CA GLY A 184 -9.43 -18.74 11.36
C GLY A 184 -10.17 -17.42 11.13
N ALA A 185 -9.63 -16.51 10.31
CA ALA A 185 -10.27 -15.23 10.04
C ALA A 185 -11.39 -15.36 9.00
N LYS A 186 -12.45 -14.55 9.17
CA LYS A 186 -13.45 -14.33 8.13
C LYS A 186 -12.91 -13.35 7.11
N VAL A 187 -12.84 -13.74 5.84
CA VAL A 187 -12.40 -12.88 4.75
C VAL A 187 -13.61 -12.37 3.98
N GLU A 188 -13.64 -11.07 3.73
CA GLU A 188 -14.66 -10.40 2.93
C GLU A 188 -13.99 -9.53 1.87
N TYR A 189 -14.54 -9.56 0.67
CA TYR A 189 -14.14 -8.68 -0.40
C TYR A 189 -15.09 -7.50 -0.47
N SER A 190 -14.55 -6.29 -0.43
CA SER A 190 -15.32 -5.08 -0.72
C SER A 190 -15.28 -4.78 -2.21
N ASP A 191 -16.24 -3.99 -2.66
CA ASP A 191 -16.33 -3.53 -4.03
C ASP A 191 -15.00 -2.94 -4.53
N GLY A 192 -14.57 -3.42 -5.68
CA GLY A 192 -13.44 -2.94 -6.44
C GLY A 192 -13.89 -2.63 -7.86
N TYR A 193 -13.02 -2.05 -8.64
CA TYR A 193 -13.19 -1.88 -10.08
C TYR A 193 -12.05 -2.58 -10.80
N GLY A 194 -12.31 -2.96 -12.07
CA GLY A 194 -11.34 -3.64 -12.93
C GLY A 194 -10.10 -2.81 -13.20
N GLY A 195 -8.99 -3.50 -13.42
CA GLY A 195 -7.77 -2.87 -13.91
C GLY A 195 -7.95 -2.43 -15.36
N TRP A 196 -7.38 -1.30 -15.74
CA TRP A 196 -7.30 -0.88 -17.13
C TRP A 196 -6.00 -1.39 -17.75
N GLN A 197 -6.11 -2.36 -18.66
CA GLN A 197 -4.94 -2.90 -19.33
C GLN A 197 -4.38 -1.91 -20.36
N PRO A 198 -3.06 -1.61 -20.30
CA PRO A 198 -2.46 -0.71 -21.26
C PRO A 198 -2.43 -1.32 -22.66
N ASN A 199 -2.81 -0.52 -23.68
CA ASN A 199 -2.75 -0.86 -25.08
C ASN A 199 -1.73 0.04 -25.79
N ILE A 200 -0.54 -0.49 -26.11
CA ILE A 200 0.52 0.24 -26.82
C ILE A 200 0.18 0.48 -28.29
N ASP A 201 -0.72 -0.32 -28.86
CA ASP A 201 -1.16 -0.23 -30.26
C ASP A 201 -2.40 0.65 -30.45
N SER A 202 -2.90 1.28 -29.38
CA SER A 202 -4.07 2.14 -29.37
C SER A 202 -4.04 3.16 -30.53
N PRO A 203 -5.05 3.18 -31.42
CA PRO A 203 -5.20 4.19 -32.47
C PRO A 203 -5.28 5.60 -31.91
N ILE A 204 -6.07 5.83 -30.84
CA ILE A 204 -6.21 7.15 -30.23
C ILE A 204 -4.88 7.62 -29.62
N LEU A 205 -4.07 6.75 -29.03
CA LEU A 205 -2.74 7.09 -28.54
C LEU A 205 -1.85 7.65 -29.66
N LYS A 206 -1.86 7.01 -30.84
CA LYS A 206 -1.05 7.45 -31.99
C LYS A 206 -1.49 8.82 -32.51
N ILE A 207 -2.81 9.05 -32.63
CA ILE A 207 -3.38 10.36 -33.02
C ILE A 207 -2.97 11.44 -32.03
N MET A 208 -3.11 11.16 -30.74
CA MET A 208 -2.77 12.11 -29.67
C MET A 208 -1.28 12.42 -29.61
N GLN A 209 -0.42 11.41 -29.75
CA GLN A 209 1.03 11.63 -29.81
C GLN A 209 1.43 12.54 -30.96
N GLN A 210 0.81 12.38 -32.14
CA GLN A 210 1.07 13.24 -33.28
C GLN A 210 0.53 14.67 -33.07
N ALA A 211 -0.68 14.80 -32.51
CA ALA A 211 -1.26 16.11 -32.17
C ALA A 211 -0.37 16.89 -31.18
N TYR A 212 0.13 16.23 -30.18
CA TYR A 212 1.03 16.85 -29.19
C TYR A 212 2.39 17.24 -29.78
N LEU A 213 2.95 16.39 -30.65
CA LEU A 213 4.19 16.69 -31.37
C LEU A 213 4.04 17.95 -32.23
N ASP A 214 2.94 18.07 -32.95
CA ASP A 214 2.68 19.21 -33.84
C ASP A 214 2.46 20.52 -33.05
N LEU A 215 1.82 20.45 -31.87
CA LEU A 215 1.59 21.59 -31.01
C LEU A 215 2.84 22.07 -30.26
N TYR A 216 3.65 21.11 -29.77
CA TYR A 216 4.69 21.44 -28.79
C TYR A 216 6.10 21.02 -29.22
N GLY A 217 6.28 20.45 -30.41
CA GLY A 217 7.58 20.07 -30.95
C GLY A 217 8.26 18.89 -30.26
N LYS A 218 7.53 18.18 -29.41
CA LYS A 218 8.04 16.98 -28.68
C LYS A 218 6.96 15.91 -28.59
N LYS A 219 7.35 14.64 -28.65
CA LYS A 219 6.45 13.52 -28.44
C LYS A 219 6.12 13.38 -26.96
N PRO A 220 4.84 13.23 -26.57
CA PRO A 220 4.49 13.00 -25.18
C PRO A 220 4.89 11.59 -24.78
N GLU A 221 5.24 11.43 -23.51
CA GLU A 221 5.49 10.13 -22.93
C GLU A 221 4.16 9.49 -22.52
N ALA A 222 3.87 8.29 -23.04
CA ALA A 222 2.75 7.49 -22.56
C ALA A 222 3.19 6.76 -21.29
N LYS A 223 2.43 6.93 -20.20
CA LYS A 223 2.69 6.29 -18.92
C LYS A 223 1.55 5.38 -18.51
N VAL A 224 1.89 4.30 -17.88
CA VAL A 224 0.94 3.41 -17.20
C VAL A 224 0.97 3.75 -15.71
N MET A 225 -0.19 3.91 -15.10
CA MET A 225 -0.30 4.17 -13.66
C MET A 225 -0.85 2.95 -12.94
N HIS A 226 -0.21 2.58 -11.86
CA HIS A 226 -0.70 1.56 -10.93
C HIS A 226 -1.70 2.17 -9.93
N ALA A 227 -2.73 2.83 -10.48
CA ALA A 227 -3.82 3.46 -9.74
C ALA A 227 -5.14 3.27 -10.49
N GLY A 228 -6.25 3.38 -9.78
CA GLY A 228 -7.56 3.34 -10.40
C GLY A 228 -7.82 4.57 -11.27
N LEU A 229 -8.25 4.32 -12.50
CA LEU A 229 -8.68 5.35 -13.43
C LEU A 229 -10.11 5.02 -13.92
N GLU A 230 -10.85 6.04 -14.26
CA GLU A 230 -12.23 5.92 -14.78
C GLU A 230 -12.29 5.03 -16.03
N CYS A 231 -11.24 5.01 -16.82
CA CYS A 231 -11.13 4.14 -17.99
C CYS A 231 -11.26 2.65 -17.63
N GLY A 232 -10.78 2.21 -16.48
CA GLY A 232 -10.97 0.84 -16.01
C GLY A 232 -12.45 0.50 -15.80
N ILE A 233 -13.20 1.41 -15.17
CA ILE A 233 -14.65 1.25 -14.92
C ILE A 233 -15.42 1.25 -16.24
N ILE A 234 -15.07 2.16 -17.16
CA ILE A 234 -15.73 2.26 -18.48
C ILE A 234 -15.46 0.98 -19.30
N GLN A 235 -14.24 0.44 -19.23
CA GLN A 235 -13.85 -0.76 -19.99
C GLN A 235 -14.63 -2.01 -19.58
N GLU A 236 -15.08 -2.11 -18.31
CA GLU A 236 -15.96 -3.21 -17.89
C GLU A 236 -17.26 -3.28 -18.71
N SER A 237 -17.82 -2.12 -19.04
CA SER A 237 -19.05 -2.02 -19.83
C SER A 237 -18.80 -1.95 -21.33
N TYR A 238 -17.64 -1.46 -21.74
CA TYR A 238 -17.25 -1.24 -23.14
C TYR A 238 -15.84 -1.79 -23.40
N PRO A 239 -15.65 -3.12 -23.43
CA PRO A 239 -14.33 -3.76 -23.50
C PRO A 239 -13.51 -3.41 -24.75
N ASP A 240 -14.18 -3.09 -25.84
CA ASP A 240 -13.55 -2.75 -27.14
C ASP A 240 -13.29 -1.24 -27.30
N MET A 241 -13.63 -0.41 -26.31
CA MET A 241 -13.44 1.04 -26.40
C MET A 241 -11.97 1.39 -26.26
N ASP A 242 -11.43 2.07 -27.27
CA ASP A 242 -10.06 2.61 -27.22
C ASP A 242 -10.05 3.92 -26.45
N MET A 243 -9.26 3.97 -25.37
CA MET A 243 -9.30 5.06 -24.41
C MET A 243 -7.91 5.52 -24.02
N ILE A 244 -7.78 6.83 -23.76
CA ILE A 244 -6.59 7.46 -23.18
C ILE A 244 -7.01 8.43 -22.06
N SER A 245 -6.33 8.35 -20.93
CA SER A 245 -6.49 9.32 -19.83
C SER A 245 -5.48 10.44 -19.97
N ILE A 246 -5.95 11.68 -19.92
CA ILE A 246 -5.12 12.88 -19.96
C ILE A 246 -5.63 13.91 -18.96
N GLY A 247 -4.76 14.83 -18.55
CA GLY A 247 -5.14 15.92 -17.66
C GLY A 247 -4.05 16.98 -17.51
N PRO A 248 -4.36 18.10 -16.84
CA PRO A 248 -3.38 19.10 -16.49
C PRO A 248 -2.42 18.62 -15.39
N ASP A 249 -1.34 19.36 -15.16
CA ASP A 249 -0.37 19.05 -14.13
C ASP A 249 -0.98 19.30 -12.75
N LEU A 250 -1.20 18.22 -12.00
CA LEU A 250 -1.69 18.21 -10.62
C LEU A 250 -0.55 17.91 -9.65
N GLN A 251 -0.60 18.51 -8.47
CA GLN A 251 0.28 18.21 -7.35
C GLN A 251 -0.55 17.91 -6.12
N HIS A 252 -0.10 16.91 -5.34
CA HIS A 252 -0.71 16.47 -4.08
C HIS A 252 -2.20 16.08 -4.21
N PRO A 253 -2.60 15.24 -5.20
CA PRO A 253 -3.99 14.83 -5.35
C PRO A 253 -4.50 14.16 -4.06
N HIS A 254 -5.76 14.44 -3.70
CA HIS A 254 -6.43 13.96 -2.49
C HIS A 254 -5.84 14.47 -1.16
N ALA A 255 -5.05 15.55 -1.20
CA ALA A 255 -4.47 16.18 -0.02
C ALA A 255 -4.99 17.62 0.17
N PRO A 256 -4.96 18.19 1.39
CA PRO A 256 -5.45 19.54 1.64
C PRO A 256 -4.72 20.65 0.85
N ASP A 257 -3.51 20.38 0.37
CA ASP A 257 -2.68 21.26 -0.45
C ASP A 257 -2.70 20.89 -1.95
N GLU A 258 -3.72 20.17 -2.40
CA GLU A 258 -3.94 19.86 -3.81
C GLU A 258 -4.00 21.13 -4.66
N ARG A 259 -3.25 21.12 -5.77
CA ARG A 259 -3.19 22.27 -6.67
C ARG A 259 -2.97 21.85 -8.12
N VAL A 260 -3.49 22.67 -9.05
CA VAL A 260 -3.33 22.52 -10.49
C VAL A 260 -2.53 23.67 -11.08
N SER A 261 -1.68 23.39 -12.06
CA SER A 261 -0.95 24.42 -12.81
C SER A 261 -1.89 25.10 -13.82
N ILE A 262 -2.24 26.38 -13.62
CA ILE A 262 -3.08 27.16 -14.54
C ILE A 262 -2.56 27.12 -15.97
N PRO A 263 -1.25 27.31 -16.26
CA PRO A 263 -0.74 27.20 -17.64
C PRO A 263 -0.92 25.79 -18.24
N SER A 264 -0.93 24.74 -17.42
CA SER A 264 -1.13 23.38 -17.92
C SER A 264 -2.57 23.13 -18.34
N VAL A 265 -3.54 23.78 -17.69
CA VAL A 265 -4.96 23.71 -18.07
C VAL A 265 -5.14 24.23 -19.50
N ALA A 266 -4.57 25.38 -19.84
CA ALA A 266 -4.63 25.93 -21.20
C ALA A 266 -3.99 24.97 -22.23
N ARG A 267 -2.80 24.43 -21.92
CA ARG A 267 -2.15 23.43 -22.81
C ARG A 267 -3.00 22.19 -23.00
N THR A 268 -3.61 21.68 -21.93
CA THR A 268 -4.49 20.49 -22.02
C THR A 268 -5.70 20.78 -22.87
N TRP A 269 -6.29 21.98 -22.77
CA TRP A 269 -7.42 22.39 -23.61
C TRP A 269 -7.03 22.42 -25.10
N ASP A 270 -5.94 23.09 -25.47
CA ASP A 270 -5.46 23.15 -26.86
C ASP A 270 -5.17 21.75 -27.41
N PHE A 271 -4.61 20.87 -26.57
CA PHE A 271 -4.34 19.49 -26.93
C PHE A 271 -5.61 18.69 -27.19
N ILE A 272 -6.64 18.83 -26.34
CA ILE A 272 -7.94 18.17 -26.53
C ILE A 272 -8.59 18.63 -27.83
N VAL A 273 -8.69 19.94 -28.04
CA VAL A 273 -9.33 20.52 -29.24
C VAL A 273 -8.62 20.06 -30.51
N THR A 274 -7.28 20.08 -30.49
CA THR A 274 -6.48 19.65 -31.66
C THR A 274 -6.64 18.15 -31.92
N THR A 275 -6.76 17.33 -30.87
CA THR A 275 -6.98 15.88 -31.01
C THR A 275 -8.36 15.60 -31.59
N LEU A 276 -9.42 16.24 -31.05
CA LEU A 276 -10.80 16.04 -31.53
C LEU A 276 -10.98 16.45 -33.00
N ALA A 277 -10.21 17.43 -33.49
CA ALA A 277 -10.23 17.82 -34.89
C ALA A 277 -9.58 16.78 -35.86
N ARG A 278 -8.96 15.71 -35.29
CA ARG A 278 -8.24 14.65 -36.05
C ARG A 278 -8.93 13.30 -35.99
N ILE A 279 -9.96 13.14 -35.15
CA ILE A 279 -10.82 11.98 -35.06
C ILE A 279 -12.05 12.17 -35.98
#